data_3f23f70d41cc8ba4382932cd1dcf0059
#
_entry.id   3f23f70d41cc8ba4382932cd1dcf0059
#
_cell.length_a   1.000
_cell.length_b   1.000
_cell.length_c   1.000
_cell.angle_alpha   90.00
_cell.angle_beta   90.00
_cell.angle_gamma   90.00
#
_symmetry.space_group_name_H-M   'P 1'
#
loop_
_entity.id
_entity.type
_entity.pdbx_description
1 polymer ?
#
loop_
_entity_poly.entity_id
_entity_poly.type
_entity_poly.pdbx_seq_one_letter_code
_entity_poly.pdbx_strand_id
1 'polypeptide(L)'
;MWKKFYKKATALALVCAMSVMLTACGDSNSSWKAASSSLENSVEDAIAAGNTEPEASPIDASSLEDCAYALPDPTGEEAKAEQERFHTYLMDNFKESVTSDTVTLHYTVANPAHYDLDVPTATFGDAEISEDAIASDKKETEDEITELQSFDYDLLTGSQKYTYDVIKDYLDLNLESYDYTYLYEPFAYTSGLQTNMPINMSEYKFYNEGDVQDYLALLGQLSDYYGKYLDFEQTKICLLYTSP
;
A
#
# COMPACT_ATOMS: atom_id res chain seq x y z
N MET A 1 -10.22 -1.89 9.96
CA MET A 1 -10.53 -1.04 8.80
C MET A 1 -9.29 -0.26 8.32
N TRP A 2 -8.64 0.52 9.16
CA TRP A 2 -7.34 1.11 8.87
C TRP A 2 -6.36 0.08 8.33
N LYS A 3 -6.29 -1.11 8.91
CA LYS A 3 -5.47 -2.22 8.44
C LYS A 3 -5.81 -2.64 6.99
N LYS A 4 -7.09 -2.71 6.63
CA LYS A 4 -7.50 -3.02 5.25
C LYS A 4 -7.29 -1.83 4.31
N PHE A 5 -7.47 -0.60 4.79
CA PHE A 5 -7.15 0.61 4.04
C PHE A 5 -5.63 0.79 3.89
N TYR A 6 -4.87 0.51 4.94
CA TYR A 6 -3.41 0.57 4.94
C TYR A 6 -2.76 -0.69 4.38
N LYS A 7 -3.35 -1.89 4.50
CA LYS A 7 -2.96 -3.04 3.67
C LYS A 7 -3.09 -2.68 2.18
N LYS A 8 -4.09 -1.88 1.79
CA LYS A 8 -4.16 -1.30 0.43
C LYS A 8 -3.04 -0.31 0.15
N ALA A 9 -2.65 0.50 1.11
CA ALA A 9 -1.55 1.45 0.96
C ALA A 9 -0.18 0.76 0.97
N THR A 10 0.01 -0.30 1.75
CA THR A 10 1.24 -1.12 1.72
C THR A 10 1.33 -1.99 0.48
N ALA A 11 0.22 -2.59 0.05
CA ALA A 11 0.19 -3.28 -1.25
C ALA A 11 0.47 -2.28 -2.38
N LEU A 12 -0.08 -1.07 -2.31
CA LEU A 12 0.19 -0.02 -3.29
C LEU A 12 1.64 0.49 -3.20
N ALA A 13 2.21 0.64 -2.01
CA ALA A 13 3.61 1.04 -1.83
C ALA A 13 4.59 -0.07 -2.25
N LEU A 14 4.30 -1.34 -1.93
CA LEU A 14 5.06 -2.50 -2.41
C LEU A 14 4.90 -2.68 -3.93
N VAL A 15 3.72 -2.48 -4.48
CA VAL A 15 3.45 -2.52 -5.91
C VAL A 15 4.10 -1.34 -6.63
N CYS A 16 4.11 -0.14 -6.06
CA CYS A 16 4.87 0.99 -6.62
C CYS A 16 6.38 0.73 -6.58
N ALA A 17 6.92 0.12 -5.53
CA ALA A 17 8.33 -0.27 -5.47
C ALA A 17 8.68 -1.38 -6.48
N MET A 18 7.78 -2.35 -6.71
CA MET A 18 7.96 -3.39 -7.73
C MET A 18 7.70 -2.88 -9.14
N SER A 19 6.76 -1.96 -9.36
CA SER A 19 6.46 -1.42 -10.69
C SER A 19 7.56 -0.50 -11.21
N VAL A 20 8.29 0.18 -10.35
CA VAL A 20 9.48 0.96 -10.74
C VAL A 20 10.62 0.06 -11.23
N MET A 21 10.67 -1.21 -10.77
CA MET A 21 11.66 -2.18 -11.29
C MET A 21 11.23 -2.88 -12.58
N LEU A 22 9.92 -2.91 -12.91
CA LEU A 22 9.40 -3.59 -14.10
C LEU A 22 9.22 -2.69 -15.33
N THR A 23 9.30 -1.37 -15.19
CA THR A 23 9.21 -0.42 -16.31
C THR A 23 10.53 -0.19 -17.05
N ALA A 24 11.60 -0.91 -16.71
CA ALA A 24 12.88 -0.83 -17.42
C ALA A 24 12.96 -1.66 -18.72
N CYS A 25 11.89 -2.41 -19.08
CA CYS A 25 11.86 -3.17 -20.34
C CYS A 25 10.45 -3.13 -20.96
N GLY A 26 10.26 -2.29 -21.98
CA GLY A 26 9.08 -2.42 -22.85
C GLY A 26 8.61 -1.10 -23.47
N ASP A 27 8.93 -0.91 -24.74
CA ASP A 27 8.46 0.09 -25.68
C ASP A 27 6.96 0.34 -25.64
N SER A 28 6.58 1.62 -25.44
CA SER A 28 5.52 2.31 -26.20
C SER A 28 5.25 3.72 -25.60
N ASN A 29 5.62 4.77 -26.18
CA ASN A 29 5.09 5.49 -27.27
C ASN A 29 4.50 6.87 -26.97
N SER A 30 5.08 7.90 -27.54
CA SER A 30 4.61 9.22 -27.99
C SER A 30 4.01 10.28 -27.02
N SER A 31 3.17 9.98 -26.06
CA SER A 31 2.67 10.99 -25.10
C SER A 31 3.66 11.26 -23.94
N TRP A 32 4.41 10.29 -23.56
CA TRP A 32 5.48 10.35 -22.58
C TRP A 32 6.68 11.18 -23.06
N LYS A 33 7.01 11.13 -24.37
CA LYS A 33 8.07 11.99 -24.95
C LYS A 33 7.69 13.47 -24.95
N ALA A 34 6.43 13.82 -25.08
CA ALA A 34 5.97 15.21 -24.99
C ALA A 34 6.01 15.74 -23.55
N ALA A 35 5.73 14.89 -22.56
CA ALA A 35 5.82 15.26 -21.14
C ALA A 35 7.28 15.37 -20.67
N SER A 36 8.16 14.47 -21.13
CA SER A 36 9.58 14.52 -20.79
C SER A 36 10.28 15.73 -21.41
N SER A 37 9.99 16.07 -22.67
CA SER A 37 10.58 17.26 -23.31
C SER A 37 10.10 18.57 -22.67
N SER A 38 8.89 18.61 -22.13
CA SER A 38 8.39 19.76 -21.36
C SER A 38 9.09 19.89 -20.00
N LEU A 39 9.40 18.78 -19.35
CA LEU A 39 10.17 18.74 -18.09
C LEU A 39 11.63 19.10 -18.32
N GLU A 40 12.25 18.56 -19.37
CA GLU A 40 13.64 18.89 -19.75
C GLU A 40 13.81 20.38 -20.05
N ASN A 41 12.89 20.99 -20.80
CA ASN A 41 12.93 22.41 -21.09
C ASN A 41 12.70 23.28 -19.82
N SER A 42 11.86 22.85 -18.88
CA SER A 42 11.67 23.57 -17.62
C SER A 42 12.86 23.45 -16.67
N VAL A 43 13.60 22.35 -16.74
CA VAL A 43 14.86 22.15 -15.98
C VAL A 43 15.97 22.98 -16.59
N GLU A 44 16.11 23.02 -17.93
CA GLU A 44 17.09 23.88 -18.60
C GLU A 44 16.85 25.37 -18.36
N ASP A 45 15.57 25.82 -18.36
CA ASP A 45 15.20 27.19 -18.03
C ASP A 45 15.48 27.53 -16.55
N ALA A 46 15.30 26.59 -15.63
CA ALA A 46 15.63 26.75 -14.20
C ALA A 46 17.15 26.83 -13.96
N ILE A 47 17.93 26.04 -14.69
CA ILE A 47 19.40 26.08 -14.66
C ILE A 47 19.91 27.40 -15.26
N ALA A 48 19.34 27.89 -16.37
CA ALA A 48 19.65 29.16 -16.98
C ALA A 48 19.31 30.36 -16.09
N ALA A 49 18.33 30.21 -15.17
CA ALA A 49 17.94 31.22 -14.18
C ALA A 49 18.88 31.27 -12.94
N GLY A 50 19.94 30.47 -12.90
CA GLY A 50 20.94 30.48 -11.82
C GLY A 50 20.53 29.74 -10.56
N ASN A 51 19.47 28.93 -10.61
CA ASN A 51 19.15 27.98 -9.57
C ASN A 51 20.10 26.78 -9.72
N THR A 52 21.23 26.83 -9.04
CA THR A 52 22.07 25.64 -8.88
C THR A 52 21.28 24.62 -8.06
N GLU A 53 21.01 23.46 -8.66
CA GLU A 53 20.59 22.27 -7.92
C GLU A 53 21.54 22.11 -6.72
N PRO A 54 21.07 21.88 -5.50
CA PRO A 54 21.97 21.60 -4.41
C PRO A 54 22.76 20.36 -4.83
N GLU A 55 24.07 20.52 -5.02
CA GLU A 55 24.97 19.40 -5.28
C GLU A 55 24.68 18.36 -4.19
N ALA A 56 24.11 17.22 -4.59
CA ALA A 56 23.96 16.10 -3.69
C ALA A 56 25.37 15.79 -3.18
N SER A 57 25.61 16.05 -1.92
CA SER A 57 26.91 15.71 -1.31
C SER A 57 27.17 14.26 -1.63
N PRO A 58 28.37 13.91 -2.16
CA PRO A 58 28.69 12.52 -2.42
C PRO A 58 28.41 11.71 -1.14
N ILE A 59 27.59 10.69 -1.24
CA ILE A 59 27.38 9.78 -0.12
C ILE A 59 28.76 9.22 0.22
N ASP A 60 29.23 9.50 1.42
CA ASP A 60 30.49 8.96 1.89
C ASP A 60 30.35 7.43 1.97
N ALA A 61 31.04 6.71 1.09
CA ALA A 61 30.99 5.26 1.04
C ALA A 61 31.38 4.60 2.37
N SER A 62 32.16 5.30 3.22
CA SER A 62 32.50 4.82 4.56
C SER A 62 31.28 4.78 5.50
N SER A 63 30.24 5.59 5.23
CA SER A 63 28.98 5.55 6.00
C SER A 63 28.11 4.35 5.66
N LEU A 64 28.38 3.65 4.55
CA LEU A 64 27.66 2.45 4.13
C LEU A 64 28.21 1.17 4.79
N GLU A 65 29.47 1.20 5.25
CA GLU A 65 30.09 0.03 5.92
C GLU A 65 29.40 -0.32 7.24
N ASP A 66 28.79 0.65 7.91
CA ASP A 66 28.03 0.45 9.15
C ASP A 66 26.50 0.22 8.90
N CYS A 67 26.08 0.19 7.63
CA CYS A 67 24.68 -0.05 7.30
C CYS A 67 24.35 -1.53 7.45
N ALA A 68 23.42 -1.86 8.35
CA ALA A 68 22.98 -3.24 8.61
C ALA A 68 22.53 -3.98 7.34
N TYR A 69 22.06 -3.24 6.32
CA TYR A 69 21.59 -3.80 5.06
C TYR A 69 22.71 -4.11 4.06
N ALA A 70 23.90 -3.54 4.24
CA ALA A 70 25.06 -3.74 3.38
C ALA A 70 26.03 -4.83 3.87
N LEU A 71 25.79 -5.38 5.05
CA LEU A 71 26.56 -6.49 5.58
C LEU A 71 26.34 -7.77 4.75
N PRO A 72 27.32 -8.67 4.67
CA PRO A 72 27.12 -9.98 4.05
C PRO A 72 25.95 -10.73 4.68
N ASP A 73 25.09 -11.32 3.86
CA ASP A 73 23.96 -12.08 4.34
C ASP A 73 24.39 -13.27 5.23
N PRO A 74 23.68 -13.51 6.34
CA PRO A 74 23.94 -14.66 7.17
C PRO A 74 23.77 -15.97 6.38
N THR A 75 24.71 -16.88 6.54
CA THR A 75 24.71 -18.20 5.90
C THR A 75 24.70 -19.31 6.95
N GLY A 76 23.95 -20.34 6.73
CA GLY A 76 23.81 -21.46 7.66
C GLY A 76 22.39 -22.00 7.61
N GLU A 77 22.15 -23.18 8.14
CA GLU A 77 20.82 -23.79 8.07
C GLU A 77 19.78 -23.02 8.91
N GLU A 78 20.21 -22.49 10.05
CA GLU A 78 19.34 -21.67 10.92
C GLU A 78 18.95 -20.35 10.23
N ALA A 79 19.93 -19.65 9.63
CA ALA A 79 19.66 -18.43 8.88
C ALA A 79 18.75 -18.68 7.67
N LYS A 80 18.98 -19.74 6.92
CA LYS A 80 18.11 -20.09 5.79
C LYS A 80 16.68 -20.39 6.23
N ALA A 81 16.52 -21.11 7.34
CA ALA A 81 15.19 -21.45 7.87
C ALA A 81 14.45 -20.16 8.29
N GLU A 82 15.13 -19.22 8.93
CA GLU A 82 14.54 -17.95 9.36
C GLU A 82 14.22 -17.04 8.16
N GLN A 83 15.10 -16.98 7.18
CA GLN A 83 14.89 -16.25 5.93
C GLN A 83 13.68 -16.78 5.15
N GLU A 84 13.50 -18.11 5.10
CA GLU A 84 12.34 -18.74 4.47
C GLU A 84 11.06 -18.49 5.28
N ARG A 85 11.13 -18.55 6.61
CA ARG A 85 10.00 -18.22 7.49
C ARG A 85 9.55 -16.78 7.27
N PHE A 86 10.49 -15.83 7.19
CA PHE A 86 10.17 -14.42 6.91
C PHE A 86 9.61 -14.23 5.50
N HIS A 87 10.15 -14.94 4.50
CA HIS A 87 9.61 -14.90 3.14
C HIS A 87 8.17 -15.41 3.10
N THR A 88 7.87 -16.50 3.80
CA THR A 88 6.51 -17.04 3.90
C THR A 88 5.57 -16.04 4.54
N TYR A 89 5.97 -15.40 5.64
CA TYR A 89 5.22 -14.33 6.29
C TYR A 89 4.90 -13.19 5.30
N LEU A 90 5.87 -12.73 4.53
CA LEU A 90 5.65 -11.68 3.52
C LEU A 90 4.67 -12.12 2.43
N MET A 91 4.78 -13.37 1.96
CA MET A 91 3.89 -13.92 0.94
C MET A 91 2.46 -14.08 1.45
N ASP A 92 2.26 -14.51 2.68
CA ASP A 92 0.95 -14.67 3.28
C ASP A 92 0.28 -13.31 3.49
N ASN A 93 1.00 -12.31 3.99
CA ASN A 93 0.53 -10.92 4.09
C ASN A 93 0.20 -10.33 2.72
N PHE A 94 1.01 -10.59 1.70
CA PHE A 94 0.71 -10.18 0.33
C PHE A 94 -0.60 -10.79 -0.16
N LYS A 95 -0.77 -12.12 -0.02
CA LYS A 95 -1.97 -12.83 -0.45
C LYS A 95 -3.21 -12.27 0.24
N GLU A 96 -3.18 -12.11 1.55
CA GLU A 96 -4.29 -11.56 2.31
C GLU A 96 -4.62 -10.13 1.87
N SER A 97 -3.60 -9.30 1.68
CA SER A 97 -3.78 -7.91 1.26
C SER A 97 -4.42 -7.79 -0.11
N VAL A 98 -3.93 -8.52 -1.12
CA VAL A 98 -4.44 -8.39 -2.50
C VAL A 98 -5.81 -9.02 -2.68
N THR A 99 -6.19 -10.00 -1.84
CA THR A 99 -7.51 -10.63 -1.88
C THR A 99 -8.55 -9.97 -0.97
N SER A 100 -8.18 -8.90 -0.26
CA SER A 100 -9.08 -8.21 0.67
C SER A 100 -10.29 -7.57 -0.01
N ASP A 101 -10.16 -7.17 -1.26
CA ASP A 101 -11.26 -6.67 -2.09
C ASP A 101 -11.00 -6.90 -3.59
N THR A 102 -12.08 -6.92 -4.34
CA THR A 102 -12.06 -7.23 -5.78
C THR A 102 -11.30 -6.18 -6.60
N VAL A 103 -11.42 -4.89 -6.25
CA VAL A 103 -10.77 -3.81 -7.01
C VAL A 103 -9.26 -3.88 -6.84
N THR A 104 -8.79 -4.09 -5.62
CA THR A 104 -7.36 -4.26 -5.32
C THR A 104 -6.80 -5.47 -6.06
N LEU A 105 -7.48 -6.62 -6.02
CA LEU A 105 -7.04 -7.81 -6.73
C LEU A 105 -6.97 -7.57 -8.24
N HIS A 106 -8.02 -6.99 -8.81
CA HIS A 106 -8.13 -6.73 -10.25
C HIS A 106 -7.01 -5.85 -10.81
N TYR A 107 -6.61 -4.82 -10.06
CA TYR A 107 -5.54 -3.90 -10.49
C TYR A 107 -4.13 -4.36 -10.14
N THR A 108 -3.99 -5.24 -9.15
CA THR A 108 -2.68 -5.64 -8.63
C THR A 108 -2.17 -6.91 -9.26
N VAL A 109 -3.05 -7.88 -9.55
CA VAL A 109 -2.65 -9.23 -9.96
C VAL A 109 -3.30 -9.60 -11.29
N ALA A 110 -2.48 -9.67 -12.35
CA ALA A 110 -2.97 -10.04 -13.68
C ALA A 110 -3.44 -11.52 -13.80
N ASN A 111 -2.86 -12.40 -13.01
CA ASN A 111 -3.21 -13.81 -12.99
C ASN A 111 -3.20 -14.36 -11.56
N PRO A 112 -4.33 -14.31 -10.85
CA PRO A 112 -4.43 -14.80 -9.47
C PRO A 112 -4.03 -16.28 -9.30
N ALA A 113 -4.34 -17.12 -10.26
CA ALA A 113 -4.01 -18.54 -10.22
C ALA A 113 -2.49 -18.83 -10.20
N HIS A 114 -1.66 -17.88 -10.68
CA HIS A 114 -0.21 -18.03 -10.64
C HIS A 114 0.36 -17.96 -9.21
N TYR A 115 -0.36 -17.31 -8.32
CA TYR A 115 0.04 -17.11 -6.92
C TYR A 115 -0.82 -17.93 -5.94
N ASP A 116 -1.62 -18.88 -6.45
CA ASP A 116 -2.58 -19.65 -5.63
C ASP A 116 -3.48 -18.73 -4.77
N LEU A 117 -4.01 -17.66 -5.40
CA LEU A 117 -4.89 -16.73 -4.71
C LEU A 117 -6.34 -17.20 -4.81
N ASP A 118 -7.02 -17.22 -3.67
CA ASP A 118 -8.46 -17.38 -3.61
C ASP A 118 -9.13 -16.08 -4.04
N VAL A 119 -9.80 -16.10 -5.19
CA VAL A 119 -10.52 -14.92 -5.70
C VAL A 119 -11.77 -14.71 -4.85
N PRO A 120 -11.91 -13.57 -4.17
CA PRO A 120 -13.09 -13.29 -3.35
C PRO A 120 -14.33 -13.14 -4.23
N THR A 121 -15.51 -13.41 -3.68
CA THR A 121 -16.77 -12.92 -4.26
C THR A 121 -16.69 -11.40 -4.36
N ALA A 122 -17.23 -10.80 -5.42
CA ALA A 122 -17.16 -9.37 -5.67
C ALA A 122 -17.49 -8.54 -4.43
N THR A 123 -16.52 -7.75 -3.96
CA THR A 123 -16.60 -6.97 -2.72
C THR A 123 -15.66 -5.76 -2.75
N PHE A 124 -16.07 -4.67 -2.10
CA PHE A 124 -15.18 -3.54 -1.76
C PHE A 124 -14.37 -3.78 -0.47
N GLY A 125 -14.44 -4.99 0.09
CA GLY A 125 -13.87 -5.31 1.38
C GLY A 125 -14.72 -4.78 2.54
N ASP A 126 -14.17 -4.87 3.73
CA ASP A 126 -14.84 -4.36 4.92
C ASP A 126 -14.65 -2.83 5.01
N ALA A 127 -15.73 -2.10 5.21
CA ALA A 127 -15.76 -0.65 5.33
C ALA A 127 -16.36 -0.18 6.67
N GLU A 128 -16.51 -1.07 7.65
CA GLU A 128 -17.11 -0.71 8.95
C GLU A 128 -16.12 0.11 9.79
N ILE A 129 -16.58 1.26 10.33
CA ILE A 129 -15.84 2.13 11.25
C ILE A 129 -16.68 2.32 12.52
N SER A 130 -16.95 1.23 13.22
CA SER A 130 -17.53 1.25 14.56
C SER A 130 -16.42 1.18 15.62
N GLU A 131 -16.76 1.50 16.88
CA GLU A 131 -15.81 1.37 17.99
C GLU A 131 -15.30 -0.07 18.14
N ASP A 132 -16.18 -1.06 17.93
CA ASP A 132 -15.81 -2.47 17.99
C ASP A 132 -14.89 -2.86 16.84
N ALA A 133 -15.13 -2.38 15.62
CA ALA A 133 -14.27 -2.60 14.47
C ALA A 133 -12.88 -1.96 14.68
N ILE A 134 -12.83 -0.73 15.19
CA ILE A 134 -11.58 -0.04 15.52
C ILE A 134 -10.79 -0.82 16.58
N ALA A 135 -11.45 -1.30 17.64
CA ALA A 135 -10.81 -2.08 18.69
C ALA A 135 -10.27 -3.42 18.16
N SER A 136 -11.02 -4.08 17.26
CA SER A 136 -10.58 -5.31 16.60
C SER A 136 -9.36 -5.05 15.71
N ASP A 137 -9.39 -4.01 14.88
CA ASP A 137 -8.30 -3.66 13.98
C ASP A 137 -7.01 -3.27 14.77
N LYS A 138 -7.19 -2.54 15.90
CA LYS A 138 -6.07 -2.20 16.79
C LYS A 138 -5.41 -3.46 17.34
N LYS A 139 -6.23 -4.38 17.85
CA LYS A 139 -5.74 -5.66 18.39
C LYS A 139 -5.03 -6.48 17.31
N GLU A 140 -5.57 -6.56 16.11
CA GLU A 140 -4.91 -7.26 15.01
C GLU A 140 -3.56 -6.63 14.66
N THR A 141 -3.44 -5.30 14.70
CA THR A 141 -2.15 -4.61 14.49
C THR A 141 -1.14 -4.95 15.60
N GLU A 142 -1.60 -5.03 16.86
CA GLU A 142 -0.76 -5.49 17.98
C GLU A 142 -0.29 -6.94 17.81
N ASP A 143 -1.17 -7.81 17.32
CA ASP A 143 -0.85 -9.21 17.03
C ASP A 143 0.18 -9.31 15.88
N GLU A 144 0.07 -8.48 14.82
CA GLU A 144 1.06 -8.41 13.73
C GLU A 144 2.43 -7.91 14.20
N ILE A 145 2.46 -6.88 15.06
CA ILE A 145 3.71 -6.40 15.67
C ILE A 145 4.37 -7.53 16.45
N THR A 146 3.58 -8.28 17.21
CA THR A 146 4.08 -9.43 17.97
C THR A 146 4.65 -10.53 17.07
N GLU A 147 3.96 -10.81 15.96
CA GLU A 147 4.43 -11.78 14.97
C GLU A 147 5.73 -11.31 14.31
N LEU A 148 5.79 -10.05 13.86
CA LEU A 148 7.00 -9.46 13.27
C LEU A 148 8.18 -9.53 14.24
N GLN A 149 7.96 -9.21 15.52
CA GLN A 149 9.01 -9.27 16.55
C GLN A 149 9.46 -10.69 16.89
N SER A 150 8.74 -11.72 16.44
CA SER A 150 9.15 -13.13 16.64
C SER A 150 10.29 -13.56 15.72
N PHE A 151 10.62 -12.77 14.68
CA PHE A 151 11.73 -13.06 13.77
C PHE A 151 13.06 -12.67 14.38
N ASP A 152 14.07 -13.51 14.17
CA ASP A 152 15.45 -13.18 14.52
C ASP A 152 16.05 -12.26 13.43
N TYR A 153 16.04 -10.95 13.73
CA TYR A 153 16.53 -9.92 12.82
C TYR A 153 17.95 -10.17 12.34
N ASP A 154 18.84 -10.70 13.21
CA ASP A 154 20.25 -10.89 12.86
C ASP A 154 20.45 -12.00 11.82
N LEU A 155 19.50 -12.94 11.72
CA LEU A 155 19.52 -14.02 10.74
C LEU A 155 18.94 -13.65 9.38
N LEU A 156 18.29 -12.50 9.26
CA LEU A 156 17.69 -12.02 8.00
C LEU A 156 18.76 -11.52 7.04
N THR A 157 18.47 -11.60 5.72
CA THR A 157 19.31 -10.96 4.70
C THR A 157 19.23 -9.44 4.79
N GLY A 158 20.20 -8.71 4.22
CA GLY A 158 20.15 -7.25 4.20
C GLY A 158 18.86 -6.68 3.59
N SER A 159 18.35 -7.28 2.52
CA SER A 159 17.07 -6.90 1.92
C SER A 159 15.89 -7.19 2.85
N GLN A 160 15.89 -8.31 3.54
CA GLN A 160 14.84 -8.67 4.50
C GLN A 160 14.86 -7.77 5.74
N LYS A 161 16.03 -7.39 6.24
CA LYS A 161 16.19 -6.41 7.34
C LYS A 161 15.56 -5.07 6.96
N TYR A 162 15.85 -4.58 5.76
CA TYR A 162 15.23 -3.36 5.27
C TYR A 162 13.70 -3.47 5.22
N THR A 163 13.18 -4.58 4.70
CA THR A 163 11.72 -4.84 4.64
C THR A 163 11.12 -4.94 6.04
N TYR A 164 11.80 -5.62 6.97
CA TYR A 164 11.38 -5.72 8.37
C TYR A 164 11.25 -4.34 9.01
N ASP A 165 12.26 -3.48 8.86
CA ASP A 165 12.26 -2.14 9.46
C ASP A 165 11.15 -1.26 8.88
N VAL A 166 10.92 -1.32 7.55
CA VAL A 166 9.81 -0.60 6.91
C VAL A 166 8.45 -1.08 7.43
N ILE A 167 8.26 -2.40 7.55
CA ILE A 167 7.02 -2.95 8.10
C ILE A 167 6.84 -2.54 9.56
N LYS A 168 7.91 -2.61 10.35
CA LYS A 168 7.89 -2.22 11.76
C LYS A 168 7.47 -0.78 11.93
N ASP A 169 8.13 0.16 11.24
CA ASP A 169 7.81 1.58 11.32
C ASP A 169 6.36 1.85 10.88
N TYR A 170 5.91 1.14 9.85
CA TYR A 170 4.55 1.23 9.37
C TYR A 170 3.53 0.73 10.41
N LEU A 171 3.76 -0.42 11.04
CA LEU A 171 2.86 -0.98 12.05
C LEU A 171 2.82 -0.10 13.31
N ASP A 172 3.97 0.46 13.73
CA ASP A 172 4.06 1.36 14.86
C ASP A 172 3.24 2.65 14.61
N LEU A 173 3.38 3.26 13.42
CA LEU A 173 2.58 4.41 13.01
C LEU A 173 1.09 4.07 12.90
N ASN A 174 0.77 2.88 12.40
CA ASN A 174 -0.61 2.43 12.29
C ASN A 174 -1.24 2.24 13.68
N LEU A 175 -0.49 1.66 14.61
CA LEU A 175 -0.96 1.51 15.99
C LEU A 175 -1.25 2.87 16.64
N GLU A 176 -0.35 3.85 16.48
CA GLU A 176 -0.55 5.22 16.98
C GLU A 176 -1.77 5.90 16.33
N SER A 177 -2.04 5.63 15.05
CA SER A 177 -3.12 6.27 14.30
C SER A 177 -4.52 5.94 14.83
N TYR A 178 -4.71 4.83 15.56
CA TYR A 178 -6.00 4.49 16.16
C TYR A 178 -6.45 5.51 17.23
N ASP A 179 -5.52 6.21 17.84
CA ASP A 179 -5.85 7.28 18.80
C ASP A 179 -6.42 8.54 18.10
N TYR A 180 -6.27 8.62 16.77
CA TYR A 180 -6.70 9.73 15.93
C TYR A 180 -7.75 9.33 14.88
N THR A 181 -8.47 8.22 15.08
CA THR A 181 -9.42 7.67 14.10
C THR A 181 -10.45 8.70 13.64
N TYR A 182 -10.96 9.54 14.53
CA TYR A 182 -11.95 10.54 14.18
C TYR A 182 -11.42 11.75 13.40
N LEU A 183 -10.11 11.86 13.20
CA LEU A 183 -9.51 12.82 12.27
C LEU A 183 -9.50 12.31 10.82
N TYR A 184 -9.89 11.05 10.59
CA TYR A 184 -10.03 10.52 9.24
C TYR A 184 -11.17 11.21 8.48
N GLU A 185 -10.89 11.65 7.24
CA GLU A 185 -11.81 12.36 6.35
C GLU A 185 -12.09 11.52 5.09
N PRO A 186 -13.05 10.56 5.16
CA PRO A 186 -13.36 9.70 4.03
C PRO A 186 -13.92 10.48 2.83
N PHE A 187 -14.54 11.63 3.06
CA PHE A 187 -15.10 12.51 2.04
C PHE A 187 -14.28 13.80 1.84
N ALA A 188 -12.96 13.72 2.03
CA ALA A 188 -12.07 14.86 1.77
C ALA A 188 -12.31 15.45 0.37
N TYR A 189 -12.27 16.79 0.26
CA TYR A 189 -12.69 17.52 -0.94
C TYR A 189 -11.99 17.08 -2.23
N THR A 190 -10.69 16.82 -2.19
CA THR A 190 -9.88 16.50 -3.40
C THR A 190 -9.63 15.01 -3.58
N SER A 191 -9.59 14.23 -2.49
CA SER A 191 -9.16 12.83 -2.48
C SER A 191 -10.13 11.90 -1.75
N GLY A 192 -11.35 12.37 -1.49
CA GLY A 192 -12.35 11.56 -0.81
C GLY A 192 -12.98 10.49 -1.73
N LEU A 193 -13.73 9.60 -1.10
CA LEU A 193 -14.41 8.49 -1.78
C LEU A 193 -15.34 8.95 -2.89
N GLN A 194 -16.02 10.10 -2.71
CA GLN A 194 -16.91 10.70 -3.72
C GLN A 194 -16.18 11.06 -5.03
N THR A 195 -14.89 11.29 -4.97
CA THR A 195 -14.05 11.60 -6.15
C THR A 195 -13.36 10.35 -6.68
N ASN A 196 -12.75 9.56 -5.81
CA ASN A 196 -11.92 8.43 -6.22
C ASN A 196 -12.74 7.23 -6.69
N MET A 197 -13.88 6.93 -6.06
CA MET A 197 -14.69 5.77 -6.43
C MET A 197 -15.23 5.85 -7.85
N PRO A 198 -15.85 6.96 -8.31
CA PRO A 198 -16.25 7.09 -9.70
C PRO A 198 -15.11 6.93 -10.70
N ILE A 199 -13.91 7.45 -10.37
CA ILE A 199 -12.72 7.30 -11.22
C ILE A 199 -12.34 5.82 -11.31
N ASN A 200 -12.16 5.15 -10.16
CA ASN A 200 -11.80 3.73 -10.11
C ASN A 200 -12.80 2.86 -10.89
N MET A 201 -14.09 3.13 -10.72
CA MET A 201 -15.13 2.40 -11.44
C MET A 201 -15.15 2.71 -12.95
N SER A 202 -14.85 3.94 -13.36
CA SER A 202 -14.79 4.32 -14.77
C SER A 202 -13.58 3.75 -15.50
N GLU A 203 -12.49 3.47 -14.78
CA GLU A 203 -11.27 2.90 -15.31
C GLU A 203 -11.23 1.37 -15.23
N TYR A 204 -12.26 0.74 -14.63
CA TYR A 204 -12.32 -0.71 -14.47
C TYR A 204 -12.30 -1.42 -15.83
N LYS A 205 -11.32 -2.27 -16.06
CA LYS A 205 -11.09 -2.93 -17.34
C LYS A 205 -11.73 -4.31 -17.37
N PHE A 206 -12.41 -4.65 -18.45
CA PHE A 206 -13.03 -5.95 -18.64
C PHE A 206 -12.14 -6.81 -19.53
N TYR A 207 -11.50 -7.82 -18.97
CA TYR A 207 -10.67 -8.79 -19.67
C TYR A 207 -11.46 -10.06 -20.02
N ASN A 208 -12.51 -10.35 -19.24
CA ASN A 208 -13.38 -11.52 -19.42
C ASN A 208 -14.80 -11.23 -18.90
N GLU A 209 -15.72 -12.18 -19.08
CA GLU A 209 -17.12 -12.06 -18.66
C GLU A 209 -17.27 -11.98 -17.12
N GLY A 210 -16.38 -12.64 -16.36
CA GLY A 210 -16.38 -12.57 -14.91
C GLY A 210 -16.18 -11.15 -14.40
N ASP A 211 -15.26 -10.38 -15.01
CA ASP A 211 -15.00 -9.00 -14.64
C ASP A 211 -16.25 -8.11 -14.79
N VAL A 212 -17.10 -8.39 -15.80
CA VAL A 212 -18.36 -7.67 -15.98
C VAL A 212 -19.35 -8.01 -14.87
N GLN A 213 -19.41 -9.27 -14.47
CA GLN A 213 -20.28 -9.72 -13.38
C GLN A 213 -19.85 -9.13 -12.05
N ASP A 214 -18.55 -9.15 -11.77
CA ASP A 214 -17.97 -8.53 -10.57
C ASP A 214 -18.24 -7.03 -10.52
N TYR A 215 -18.03 -6.33 -11.63
CA TYR A 215 -18.32 -4.90 -11.76
C TYR A 215 -19.78 -4.57 -11.44
N LEU A 216 -20.74 -5.34 -12.01
CA LEU A 216 -22.16 -5.13 -11.75
C LEU A 216 -22.52 -5.41 -10.29
N ALA A 217 -21.91 -6.44 -9.69
CA ALA A 217 -22.09 -6.75 -8.26
C ALA A 217 -21.52 -5.64 -7.37
N LEU A 218 -20.37 -5.10 -7.71
CA LEU A 218 -19.76 -3.96 -7.01
C LEU A 218 -20.64 -2.70 -7.11
N LEU A 219 -21.18 -2.38 -8.30
CA LEU A 219 -22.11 -1.27 -8.44
C LEU A 219 -23.35 -1.42 -7.54
N GLY A 220 -23.84 -2.65 -7.37
CA GLY A 220 -24.96 -2.94 -6.47
C GLY A 220 -24.65 -2.71 -4.99
N GLN A 221 -23.38 -2.77 -4.59
CA GLN A 221 -22.92 -2.60 -3.21
C GLN A 221 -22.58 -1.15 -2.85
N LEU A 222 -22.49 -0.23 -3.82
CA LEU A 222 -22.04 1.15 -3.57
C LEU A 222 -22.87 1.87 -2.50
N SER A 223 -24.18 1.69 -2.52
CA SER A 223 -25.07 2.34 -1.53
C SER A 223 -24.72 1.95 -0.10
N ASP A 224 -24.56 0.66 0.14
CA ASP A 224 -24.26 0.12 1.46
C ASP A 224 -22.83 0.47 1.88
N TYR A 225 -21.90 0.44 0.93
CA TYR A 225 -20.53 0.83 1.14
C TYR A 225 -20.41 2.30 1.58
N TYR A 226 -21.07 3.23 0.89
CA TYR A 226 -21.10 4.64 1.29
C TYR A 226 -21.88 4.86 2.59
N GLY A 227 -22.92 4.07 2.85
CA GLY A 227 -23.71 4.13 4.06
C GLY A 227 -22.85 3.99 5.32
N LYS A 228 -21.92 3.04 5.32
CA LYS A 228 -20.98 2.82 6.45
C LYS A 228 -20.11 4.04 6.75
N TYR A 229 -19.64 4.73 5.73
CA TYR A 229 -18.88 5.98 5.91
C TYR A 229 -19.74 7.15 6.36
N LEU A 230 -20.99 7.21 5.92
CA LEU A 230 -21.93 8.22 6.41
C LEU A 230 -22.24 8.01 7.90
N ASP A 231 -22.38 6.77 8.36
CA ASP A 231 -22.58 6.45 9.78
C ASP A 231 -21.38 6.90 10.61
N PHE A 232 -20.17 6.72 10.09
CA PHE A 232 -18.94 7.25 10.71
C PHE A 232 -18.94 8.78 10.79
N GLU A 233 -19.28 9.48 9.70
CA GLU A 233 -19.38 10.94 9.71
C GLU A 233 -20.46 11.46 10.67
N GLN A 234 -21.58 10.78 10.80
CA GLN A 234 -22.61 11.10 11.79
C GLN A 234 -22.08 10.94 13.22
N THR A 235 -21.29 9.91 13.48
CA THR A 235 -20.62 9.71 14.77
C THR A 235 -19.66 10.85 15.06
N LYS A 236 -18.84 11.28 14.09
CA LYS A 236 -17.95 12.44 14.21
C LYS A 236 -18.71 13.71 14.58
N ILE A 237 -19.84 13.97 13.91
CA ILE A 237 -20.70 15.13 14.23
C ILE A 237 -21.17 15.08 15.67
N CYS A 238 -21.63 13.91 16.14
CA CYS A 238 -22.08 13.72 17.52
C CYS A 238 -20.95 13.96 18.55
N LEU A 239 -19.71 13.63 18.19
CA LEU A 239 -18.53 13.84 19.02
C LEU A 239 -17.88 15.21 18.82
N LEU A 240 -18.50 16.10 18.04
CA LEU A 240 -18.00 17.44 17.68
C LEU A 240 -16.68 17.42 16.86
N TYR A 241 -16.32 16.28 16.27
CA TYR A 241 -15.29 16.20 15.24
C TYR A 241 -15.93 16.55 13.89
N THR A 242 -16.20 17.81 13.65
CA THR A 242 -16.79 18.25 12.39
C THR A 242 -15.67 18.61 11.41
N SER A 243 -15.85 18.21 10.15
CA SER A 243 -15.06 18.76 9.05
C SER A 243 -15.24 20.28 8.99
N PRO A 244 -14.18 21.07 8.74
CA PRO A 244 -14.25 22.52 8.64
C PRO A 244 -15.10 22.98 7.44
#